data_25ccb395c6c05d7669a5d9f4359e9482
#
_entry.id   25ccb395c6c05d7669a5d9f4359e9482
#
_cell.length_a   1.000
_cell.length_b   1.000
_cell.length_c   1.000
_cell.angle_alpha   90.00
_cell.angle_beta   90.00
_cell.angle_gamma   90.00
#
_symmetry.space_group_name_H-M   'P 1'
#
loop_
_entity.id
_entity.type
_entity.pdbx_description
1 polymer ?
#
loop_
_entity_poly.entity_id
_entity_poly.type
_entity_poly.pdbx_seq_one_letter_code
_entity_poly.pdbx_strand_id
1 'polypeptide(L)'
;MRYEELPISNIRPNPFIDKFYGAFSLQSENDILLFENIVENGIKTPLLVTKSGLIISGNRRYYCGKFCSKIKSIPVIIEDIEDDEVTEYMIVSLQLQRIKTEIQIAKEYQIIGDYYEIKRGKGNEEQNKEGRKKRDELMSQSNSSESSIKRVLKSHKLIKELDDKLDNDSAWKKLEELFKSKSAHSILTKLENIVGEKNNEKILKNLKLNNHDSFKIYTRSCEDLSDIVEDQTINCVCSSPPYAGSIRTYSEDGKNVKKGVKKSNLKQLGQEDTIKEYIDKMVVYVKECVRTLKTTGSIWINIMDVRKEGNFLNVPEKLLIALENEGLITAQKCIWFKNNPPYDNNKLFQPSMEHIYHFVLDAKKYKWIDNWFDESDDFLGRITYGDKEKKRKFRNVFFYPTNKDERNDIDGAGMVNSMLETNVINNSYLKKLLESKGFYLQHNALFDLEIPMICVLSTTEKGDSVMDIFSGLATTGLIAYANECKYIGIEQSGVYGAQSIVRFEDFLLKNPEIIRLDN
;
A
#
# COMPACT_ATOMS: atom_id res chain seq x y z
N MET A 1 53.22 8.48 -6.32
CA MET A 1 53.11 7.69 -5.06
C MET A 1 54.49 7.50 -4.46
N ARG A 2 54.69 7.92 -3.23
CA ARG A 2 55.99 7.82 -2.51
C ARG A 2 55.73 7.10 -1.19
N TYR A 3 56.52 6.07 -0.89
CA TYR A 3 56.42 5.31 0.38
C TYR A 3 57.36 5.96 1.41
N GLU A 4 56.80 6.26 2.59
CA GLU A 4 57.54 6.84 3.72
C GLU A 4 57.00 6.30 5.06
N GLU A 5 57.81 6.48 6.10
CA GLU A 5 57.32 6.36 7.50
C GLU A 5 57.13 7.75 8.09
N LEU A 6 55.91 8.08 8.46
CA LEU A 6 55.60 9.35 9.09
C LEU A 6 55.30 9.18 10.61
N PRO A 7 55.81 10.12 11.43
CA PRO A 7 55.34 10.22 12.83
C PRO A 7 53.83 10.34 12.89
N ILE A 8 53.22 9.69 13.87
CA ILE A 8 51.74 9.72 14.06
C ILE A 8 51.22 11.16 14.18
N SER A 9 52.04 12.07 14.78
CA SER A 9 51.73 13.49 14.91
C SER A 9 51.54 14.22 13.57
N ASN A 10 52.15 13.72 12.50
CA ASN A 10 52.12 14.31 11.18
C ASN A 10 50.98 13.75 10.30
N ILE A 11 50.18 12.84 10.85
CA ILE A 11 49.07 12.20 10.15
C ILE A 11 47.76 12.71 10.76
N ARG A 12 46.85 13.13 9.89
CA ARG A 12 45.53 13.64 10.30
C ARG A 12 44.44 12.68 9.84
N PRO A 13 43.56 12.22 10.78
CA PRO A 13 42.42 11.40 10.39
C PRO A 13 41.44 12.20 9.54
N ASN A 14 40.80 11.54 8.59
CA ASN A 14 39.82 12.14 7.72
C ASN A 14 38.40 11.79 8.24
N PRO A 15 37.65 12.76 8.79
CA PRO A 15 36.30 12.52 9.30
C PRO A 15 35.31 12.08 8.22
N PHE A 16 35.60 12.36 6.94
CA PHE A 16 34.77 11.96 5.83
C PHE A 16 34.78 10.43 5.65
N ILE A 17 35.90 9.74 5.94
CA ILE A 17 35.98 8.27 5.91
C ILE A 17 35.03 7.66 6.94
N ASP A 18 34.89 8.27 8.11
CA ASP A 18 34.06 7.76 9.18
C ASP A 18 32.56 7.83 8.83
N LYS A 19 32.15 8.75 7.93
CA LYS A 19 30.77 8.81 7.39
C LYS A 19 30.41 7.59 6.53
N PHE A 20 31.40 7.00 5.85
CA PHE A 20 31.17 5.80 5.01
C PHE A 20 31.22 4.50 5.80
N TYR A 21 32.21 4.38 6.70
CA TYR A 21 32.55 3.10 7.33
C TYR A 21 32.22 3.04 8.82
N GLY A 22 31.71 4.11 9.39
CA GLY A 22 31.55 4.30 10.83
C GLY A 22 32.87 4.67 11.51
N ALA A 23 32.78 5.41 12.61
CA ALA A 23 33.95 5.77 13.41
C ALA A 23 34.56 4.52 14.05
N PHE A 24 35.89 4.53 14.22
CA PHE A 24 36.62 3.48 14.95
C PHE A 24 36.11 3.37 16.38
N SER A 25 35.85 2.16 16.86
CA SER A 25 35.34 1.92 18.22
C SER A 25 35.86 0.60 18.77
N LEU A 26 36.52 0.66 19.92
CA LEU A 26 36.91 -0.53 20.69
C LEU A 26 35.74 -1.31 21.32
N GLN A 27 34.50 -0.95 20.96
CA GLN A 27 33.30 -1.75 21.25
C GLN A 27 32.87 -2.60 20.03
N SER A 28 33.48 -2.38 18.88
CA SER A 28 33.24 -3.16 17.65
C SER A 28 34.18 -4.37 17.63
N GLU A 29 33.61 -5.57 17.49
CA GLU A 29 34.39 -6.83 17.41
C GLU A 29 35.46 -6.77 16.30
N ASN A 30 35.12 -6.23 15.14
CA ASN A 30 36.06 -6.06 14.03
C ASN A 30 37.19 -5.06 14.31
N ASP A 31 36.93 -4.01 15.11
CA ASP A 31 37.94 -3.04 15.48
C ASP A 31 38.84 -3.56 16.60
N ILE A 32 38.31 -4.37 17.52
CA ILE A 32 39.06 -5.08 18.54
C ILE A 32 40.05 -6.04 17.87
N LEU A 33 39.58 -6.89 16.96
CA LEU A 33 40.45 -7.84 16.23
C LEU A 33 41.53 -7.13 15.42
N LEU A 34 41.19 -6.01 14.79
CA LEU A 34 42.18 -5.20 14.07
C LEU A 34 43.22 -4.59 15.02
N PHE A 35 42.76 -4.07 16.18
CA PHE A 35 43.64 -3.48 17.18
C PHE A 35 44.59 -4.53 17.77
N GLU A 36 44.11 -5.70 18.16
CA GLU A 36 44.92 -6.81 18.69
C GLU A 36 45.98 -7.23 17.67
N ASN A 37 45.58 -7.39 16.40
CA ASN A 37 46.54 -7.74 15.34
C ASN A 37 47.62 -6.65 15.15
N ILE A 38 47.26 -5.37 15.22
CA ILE A 38 48.23 -4.27 15.07
C ILE A 38 49.13 -4.16 16.31
N VAL A 39 48.63 -4.43 17.51
CA VAL A 39 49.46 -4.46 18.75
C VAL A 39 50.50 -5.57 18.65
N GLU A 40 50.17 -6.72 18.11
CA GLU A 40 51.05 -7.88 17.98
C GLU A 40 52.04 -7.74 16.78
N ASN A 41 51.54 -7.34 15.63
CA ASN A 41 52.25 -7.43 14.35
C ASN A 41 52.69 -6.08 13.74
N GLY A 42 52.27 -4.96 14.34
CA GLY A 42 52.48 -3.63 13.76
C GLY A 42 51.56 -3.36 12.57
N ILE A 43 51.65 -2.16 12.01
CA ILE A 43 50.89 -1.77 10.80
C ILE A 43 51.68 -2.20 9.56
N LYS A 44 51.37 -3.36 9.01
CA LYS A 44 52.03 -3.91 7.82
C LYS A 44 51.57 -3.29 6.50
N THR A 45 50.29 -2.89 6.43
CA THR A 45 49.72 -2.26 5.24
C THR A 45 49.79 -0.75 5.40
N PRO A 46 50.50 0.00 4.54
CA PRO A 46 50.63 1.43 4.69
C PRO A 46 49.27 2.14 4.55
N LEU A 47 49.16 3.31 5.20
CA LEU A 47 48.04 4.22 4.97
C LEU A 47 48.28 4.97 3.66
N LEU A 48 47.21 5.35 2.98
CA LEU A 48 47.27 6.30 1.87
C LEU A 48 46.94 7.70 2.42
N VAL A 49 47.82 8.68 2.16
CA VAL A 49 47.70 10.04 2.68
C VAL A 49 48.01 11.07 1.60
N THR A 50 47.54 12.30 1.77
CA THR A 50 47.92 13.47 0.95
C THR A 50 49.34 13.95 1.28
N LYS A 51 49.86 14.89 0.51
CA LYS A 51 51.12 15.57 0.83
C LYS A 51 51.15 16.18 2.22
N SER A 52 50.02 16.67 2.72
CA SER A 52 49.89 17.30 4.03
C SER A 52 49.64 16.30 5.18
N GLY A 53 49.56 15.00 4.87
CA GLY A 53 49.32 13.93 5.84
C GLY A 53 47.85 13.68 6.17
N LEU A 54 46.88 14.21 5.40
CA LEU A 54 45.47 13.85 5.56
C LEU A 54 45.24 12.43 5.03
N ILE A 55 44.55 11.60 5.81
CA ILE A 55 44.30 10.20 5.44
C ILE A 55 43.26 10.11 4.32
N ILE A 56 43.65 9.46 3.22
CA ILE A 56 42.76 9.05 2.12
C ILE A 56 42.18 7.65 2.38
N SER A 57 43.02 6.76 2.93
CA SER A 57 42.59 5.39 3.29
C SER A 57 43.39 4.89 4.48
N GLY A 58 42.67 4.32 5.50
CA GLY A 58 43.32 3.68 6.64
C GLY A 58 43.01 4.31 8.00
N ASN A 59 41.97 5.13 8.17
CA ASN A 59 41.58 5.74 9.45
C ASN A 59 41.58 4.71 10.61
N ARG A 60 41.02 3.52 10.42
CA ARG A 60 40.97 2.49 11.46
C ARG A 60 42.36 2.05 11.89
N ARG A 61 43.29 1.83 10.94
CA ARG A 61 44.68 1.49 11.23
C ARG A 61 45.41 2.63 11.94
N TYR A 62 45.12 3.89 11.57
CA TYR A 62 45.64 5.07 12.25
C TYR A 62 45.22 5.10 13.71
N TYR A 63 43.91 4.92 14.00
CA TYR A 63 43.43 4.92 15.37
C TYR A 63 44.01 3.77 16.19
N CYS A 64 44.13 2.56 15.62
CA CYS A 64 44.83 1.45 16.28
C CYS A 64 46.29 1.84 16.62
N GLY A 65 47.02 2.42 15.67
CA GLY A 65 48.37 2.90 15.91
C GLY A 65 48.45 4.00 16.98
N LYS A 66 47.51 4.93 16.98
CA LYS A 66 47.41 6.02 17.97
C LYS A 66 47.15 5.52 19.39
N PHE A 67 46.33 4.46 19.54
CA PHE A 67 46.06 3.86 20.85
C PHE A 67 47.15 2.86 21.30
N CYS A 68 48.06 2.46 20.40
CA CYS A 68 49.17 1.60 20.73
C CYS A 68 50.42 2.39 21.11
N SER A 69 50.79 2.44 22.39
CA SER A 69 51.94 3.22 22.88
C SER A 69 53.29 2.83 22.26
N LYS A 70 53.40 1.63 21.69
CA LYS A 70 54.62 1.10 21.03
C LYS A 70 54.84 1.68 19.62
N ILE A 71 53.79 2.18 18.95
CA ILE A 71 53.86 2.69 17.58
C ILE A 71 54.11 4.18 17.63
N LYS A 72 55.24 4.65 17.09
CA LYS A 72 55.64 6.06 17.02
C LYS A 72 55.52 6.63 15.63
N SER A 73 55.71 5.80 14.61
CA SER A 73 55.58 6.11 13.18
C SER A 73 54.69 5.09 12.49
N ILE A 74 54.09 5.48 11.39
CA ILE A 74 53.20 4.64 10.60
C ILE A 74 53.66 4.67 9.15
N PRO A 75 53.73 3.49 8.50
CA PRO A 75 54.07 3.41 7.07
C PRO A 75 52.93 4.03 6.24
N VAL A 76 53.28 4.94 5.34
CA VAL A 76 52.35 5.66 4.48
C VAL A 76 52.77 5.61 3.01
N ILE A 77 51.82 5.70 2.13
CA ILE A 77 51.98 6.04 0.73
C ILE A 77 51.43 7.44 0.53
N ILE A 78 52.29 8.37 0.11
CA ILE A 78 51.89 9.75 -0.15
C ILE A 78 51.39 9.84 -1.59
N GLU A 79 50.15 10.27 -1.76
CA GLU A 79 49.50 10.54 -3.03
C GLU A 79 49.71 12.03 -3.40
N ASP A 80 49.88 12.31 -4.68
CA ASP A 80 50.12 13.67 -5.17
C ASP A 80 48.82 14.42 -5.43
N ILE A 81 48.04 14.59 -4.34
CA ILE A 81 46.75 15.32 -4.30
C ILE A 81 46.73 16.26 -3.13
N GLU A 82 45.96 17.35 -3.24
CA GLU A 82 45.74 18.29 -2.19
C GLU A 82 44.54 17.87 -1.32
N ASP A 83 44.39 18.46 -0.10
CA ASP A 83 43.39 18.04 0.86
C ASP A 83 41.95 18.30 0.41
N ASP A 84 41.70 19.32 -0.39
CA ASP A 84 40.40 19.66 -0.96
C ASP A 84 39.95 18.70 -2.07
N GLU A 85 40.92 18.07 -2.75
CA GLU A 85 40.66 17.07 -3.79
C GLU A 85 40.37 15.67 -3.23
N VAL A 86 40.67 15.42 -1.94
CA VAL A 86 40.57 14.09 -1.30
C VAL A 86 39.15 13.54 -1.37
N THR A 87 38.14 14.37 -1.18
CA THR A 87 36.75 13.91 -1.19
C THR A 87 36.35 13.36 -2.54
N GLU A 88 36.71 14.04 -3.62
CA GLU A 88 36.42 13.58 -4.99
C GLU A 88 37.26 12.35 -5.35
N TYR A 89 38.55 12.35 -5.03
CA TYR A 89 39.44 11.21 -5.21
C TYR A 89 38.92 9.96 -4.49
N MET A 90 38.43 10.11 -3.26
CA MET A 90 37.83 9.00 -2.50
C MET A 90 36.52 8.49 -3.14
N ILE A 91 35.67 9.38 -3.60
CA ILE A 91 34.45 8.98 -4.30
C ILE A 91 34.76 8.14 -5.53
N VAL A 92 35.85 8.46 -6.23
CA VAL A 92 36.30 7.73 -7.41
C VAL A 92 37.01 6.41 -7.06
N SER A 93 37.91 6.41 -6.06
CA SER A 93 38.72 5.25 -5.68
C SER A 93 37.99 4.22 -4.82
N LEU A 94 36.99 4.61 -4.05
CA LEU A 94 36.20 3.70 -3.22
C LEU A 94 35.33 2.75 -4.03
N GLN A 95 35.06 3.09 -5.28
CA GLN A 95 34.25 2.25 -6.18
C GLN A 95 34.94 0.91 -6.52
N LEU A 96 36.26 0.78 -6.34
CA LEU A 96 37.05 -0.29 -6.97
C LEU A 96 37.40 -1.49 -6.06
N GLN A 97 37.14 -1.51 -4.77
CA GLN A 97 37.87 -2.45 -3.91
C GLN A 97 37.10 -3.42 -2.99
N ARG A 98 35.75 -3.47 -2.95
CA ARG A 98 35.03 -4.39 -2.03
C ARG A 98 33.68 -4.86 -2.55
N ILE A 99 33.31 -6.10 -2.20
CA ILE A 99 31.92 -6.56 -2.21
C ILE A 99 31.14 -5.71 -1.19
N LYS A 100 30.28 -4.81 -1.68
CA LYS A 100 29.52 -3.89 -0.83
C LYS A 100 28.13 -4.42 -0.56
N THR A 101 27.63 -4.20 0.65
CA THR A 101 26.21 -4.45 0.96
C THR A 101 25.31 -3.39 0.31
N GLU A 102 24.03 -3.70 0.09
CA GLU A 102 23.05 -2.73 -0.44
C GLU A 102 23.00 -1.43 0.38
N ILE A 103 23.20 -1.52 1.69
CA ILE A 103 23.23 -0.34 2.58
C ILE A 103 24.47 0.52 2.31
N GLN A 104 25.63 -0.09 2.15
CA GLN A 104 26.85 0.64 1.83
C GLN A 104 26.73 1.36 0.48
N ILE A 105 26.21 0.68 -0.53
CA ILE A 105 25.93 1.27 -1.85
C ILE A 105 24.92 2.43 -1.71
N ALA A 106 23.88 2.28 -0.90
CA ALA A 106 22.89 3.33 -0.69
C ALA A 106 23.48 4.57 0.02
N LYS A 107 24.35 4.37 1.00
CA LYS A 107 25.09 5.46 1.67
C LYS A 107 25.97 6.22 0.66
N GLU A 108 26.74 5.51 -0.14
CA GLU A 108 27.61 6.12 -1.18
C GLU A 108 26.76 6.84 -2.24
N TYR A 109 25.67 6.24 -2.70
CA TYR A 109 24.74 6.84 -3.65
C TYR A 109 24.15 8.16 -3.13
N GLN A 110 23.81 8.21 -1.83
CA GLN A 110 23.35 9.42 -1.18
C GLN A 110 24.45 10.47 -1.11
N ILE A 111 25.66 10.10 -0.66
CA ILE A 111 26.80 11.03 -0.51
C ILE A 111 27.19 11.65 -1.86
N ILE A 112 27.22 10.85 -2.93
CA ILE A 112 27.44 11.36 -4.30
C ILE A 112 26.35 12.39 -4.64
N GLY A 113 25.09 12.09 -4.30
CA GLY A 113 23.99 13.01 -4.55
C GLY A 113 24.06 14.32 -3.79
N ASP A 114 24.49 14.24 -2.55
CA ASP A 114 24.63 15.42 -1.68
C ASP A 114 25.84 16.26 -2.09
N TYR A 115 26.97 15.62 -2.43
CA TYR A 115 28.18 16.30 -2.89
C TYR A 115 27.98 17.07 -4.20
N TYR A 116 27.36 16.44 -5.20
CA TYR A 116 27.07 17.07 -6.49
C TYR A 116 25.76 17.86 -6.50
N GLU A 117 25.13 18.07 -5.35
CA GLU A 117 23.84 18.79 -5.20
C GLU A 117 22.77 18.35 -6.20
N ILE A 118 22.65 17.04 -6.45
CA ILE A 118 21.70 16.50 -7.42
C ILE A 118 20.27 16.75 -6.92
N LYS A 119 19.67 17.89 -7.33
CA LYS A 119 18.28 18.27 -7.02
C LYS A 119 17.40 18.06 -8.25
N ARG A 120 16.17 17.58 -8.02
CA ARG A 120 15.16 17.54 -9.08
C ARG A 120 14.79 18.97 -9.47
N GLY A 121 15.18 19.40 -10.67
CA GLY A 121 14.68 20.61 -11.34
C GLY A 121 15.40 21.94 -11.05
N LYS A 122 16.40 22.00 -10.17
CA LYS A 122 17.23 23.20 -9.94
C LYS A 122 18.62 22.79 -9.51
N GLY A 123 19.61 22.99 -10.34
CA GLY A 123 21.01 22.81 -10.06
C GLY A 123 21.85 23.19 -11.30
N ASN A 124 23.13 23.43 -11.12
CA ASN A 124 24.04 23.59 -12.24
C ASN A 124 23.97 22.30 -13.10
N GLU A 125 23.55 22.41 -14.38
CA GLU A 125 23.33 21.25 -15.25
C GLU A 125 24.55 20.36 -15.39
N GLU A 126 25.75 20.96 -15.36
CA GLU A 126 27.03 20.27 -15.49
C GLU A 126 27.35 19.43 -14.25
N GLN A 127 27.17 19.97 -13.05
CA GLN A 127 27.34 19.23 -11.78
C GLN A 127 26.31 18.11 -11.64
N ASN A 128 25.06 18.34 -12.03
CA ASN A 128 24.04 17.30 -12.05
C ASN A 128 24.40 16.15 -13.03
N LYS A 129 25.00 16.48 -14.16
CA LYS A 129 25.42 15.49 -15.16
C LYS A 129 26.58 14.63 -14.65
N GLU A 130 27.58 15.24 -14.02
CA GLU A 130 28.71 14.51 -13.44
C GLU A 130 28.27 13.63 -12.26
N GLY A 131 27.49 14.17 -11.34
CA GLY A 131 26.96 13.39 -10.22
C GLY A 131 26.10 12.19 -10.66
N ARG A 132 25.31 12.33 -11.72
CA ARG A 132 24.56 11.20 -12.32
C ARG A 132 25.51 10.17 -12.88
N LYS A 133 26.52 10.58 -13.64
CA LYS A 133 27.54 9.68 -14.18
C LYS A 133 28.23 8.88 -13.08
N LYS A 134 28.62 9.53 -11.96
CA LYS A 134 29.22 8.84 -10.80
C LYS A 134 28.29 7.83 -10.14
N ARG A 135 27.00 8.15 -10.06
CA ARG A 135 25.99 7.18 -9.57
C ARG A 135 25.82 5.98 -10.50
N ASP A 136 25.82 6.21 -11.81
CA ASP A 136 25.73 5.14 -12.81
C ASP A 136 26.97 4.24 -12.76
N GLU A 137 28.16 4.82 -12.59
CA GLU A 137 29.42 4.07 -12.37
C GLU A 137 29.35 3.21 -11.10
N LEU A 138 28.88 3.76 -9.97
CA LEU A 138 28.66 3.01 -8.74
C LEU A 138 27.68 1.84 -8.94
N MET A 139 26.58 2.07 -9.64
CA MET A 139 25.58 1.05 -9.92
C MET A 139 26.09 -0.04 -10.86
N SER A 140 26.87 0.31 -11.89
CA SER A 140 27.44 -0.67 -12.85
C SER A 140 28.42 -1.66 -12.19
N GLN A 141 29.04 -1.26 -11.09
CA GLN A 141 29.98 -2.08 -10.31
C GLN A 141 29.30 -2.85 -9.17
N SER A 142 28.01 -2.63 -8.94
CA SER A 142 27.24 -3.27 -7.87
C SER A 142 26.40 -4.42 -8.41
N ASN A 143 26.18 -5.44 -7.59
CA ASN A 143 25.22 -6.50 -7.88
C ASN A 143 23.77 -6.11 -7.52
N SER A 144 23.53 -4.85 -7.14
CA SER A 144 22.24 -4.36 -6.69
C SER A 144 21.54 -3.55 -7.79
N SER A 145 20.23 -3.67 -7.91
CA SER A 145 19.46 -2.82 -8.82
C SER A 145 19.27 -1.41 -8.23
N GLU A 146 19.23 -0.39 -9.09
CA GLU A 146 18.97 0.98 -8.68
C GLU A 146 17.61 1.10 -7.91
N SER A 147 16.62 0.29 -8.29
CA SER A 147 15.34 0.23 -7.59
C SER A 147 15.49 -0.28 -6.16
N SER A 148 16.39 -1.24 -5.90
CA SER A 148 16.69 -1.71 -4.55
C SER A 148 17.36 -0.62 -3.71
N ILE A 149 18.34 0.06 -4.27
CA ILE A 149 19.03 1.17 -3.58
C ILE A 149 18.07 2.32 -3.25
N LYS A 150 17.19 2.70 -4.16
CA LYS A 150 16.14 3.70 -3.90
C LYS A 150 15.19 3.28 -2.77
N ARG A 151 14.87 1.98 -2.64
CA ARG A 151 14.08 1.45 -1.51
C ARG A 151 14.82 1.57 -0.19
N VAL A 152 16.11 1.26 -0.16
CA VAL A 152 16.96 1.42 1.04
C VAL A 152 16.99 2.88 1.50
N LEU A 153 17.23 3.82 0.57
CA LEU A 153 17.24 5.26 0.86
C LEU A 153 15.89 5.76 1.38
N LYS A 154 14.79 5.31 0.77
CA LYS A 154 13.45 5.65 1.23
C LYS A 154 13.19 5.09 2.64
N SER A 155 13.63 3.86 2.91
CA SER A 155 13.53 3.25 4.24
C SER A 155 14.30 4.03 5.30
N HIS A 156 15.51 4.50 5.00
CA HIS A 156 16.29 5.35 5.88
C HIS A 156 15.56 6.66 6.21
N LYS A 157 15.00 7.34 5.19
CA LYS A 157 14.20 8.55 5.39
C LYS A 157 12.99 8.31 6.29
N LEU A 158 12.27 7.20 6.09
CA LEU A 158 11.10 6.85 6.91
C LEU A 158 11.48 6.53 8.37
N ILE A 159 12.65 5.94 8.62
CA ILE A 159 13.14 5.72 9.99
C ILE A 159 13.36 7.06 10.71
N LYS A 160 13.92 8.06 10.03
CA LYS A 160 14.08 9.42 10.58
C LYS A 160 12.74 10.12 10.81
N GLU A 161 11.77 9.91 9.93
CA GLU A 161 10.40 10.45 10.08
C GLU A 161 9.65 9.83 11.26
N LEU A 162 9.92 8.55 11.55
CA LEU A 162 9.33 7.85 12.70
C LEU A 162 9.91 8.29 14.04
N ASP A 163 11.15 8.72 14.04
CA ASP A 163 11.89 9.16 15.23
C ASP A 163 12.80 10.34 14.85
N ASP A 164 12.26 11.54 15.01
CA ASP A 164 12.91 12.81 14.65
C ASP A 164 14.14 13.13 15.52
N LYS A 165 14.34 12.42 16.64
CA LYS A 165 15.50 12.55 17.52
C LYS A 165 16.70 11.72 17.03
N LEU A 166 16.49 10.81 16.08
CA LEU A 166 17.60 10.03 15.53
C LEU A 166 18.49 10.90 14.63
N ASP A 167 19.79 10.91 14.93
CA ASP A 167 20.77 11.41 13.98
C ASP A 167 20.89 10.50 12.75
N ASN A 168 21.63 10.97 11.75
CA ASN A 168 21.76 10.23 10.49
C ASN A 168 22.40 8.85 10.67
N ASP A 169 23.43 8.74 11.51
CA ASP A 169 24.18 7.52 11.73
C ASP A 169 23.38 6.47 12.52
N SER A 170 22.64 6.92 13.54
CA SER A 170 21.73 6.07 14.31
C SER A 170 20.60 5.52 13.45
N ALA A 171 20.07 6.32 12.51
CA ALA A 171 19.06 5.86 11.55
C ALA A 171 19.62 4.77 10.60
N TRP A 172 20.86 4.93 10.13
CA TRP A 172 21.53 3.90 9.33
C TRP A 172 21.79 2.61 10.11
N LYS A 173 22.26 2.70 11.37
CA LYS A 173 22.46 1.52 12.23
C LYS A 173 21.14 0.76 12.44
N LYS A 174 20.05 1.47 12.73
CA LYS A 174 18.72 0.86 12.88
C LYS A 174 18.25 0.16 11.60
N LEU A 175 18.56 0.74 10.44
CA LEU A 175 18.27 0.12 9.14
C LEU A 175 19.12 -1.14 8.92
N GLU A 176 20.42 -1.11 9.26
CA GLU A 176 21.33 -2.27 9.17
C GLU A 176 20.82 -3.46 9.99
N GLU A 177 20.33 -3.23 11.20
CA GLU A 177 19.72 -4.26 12.03
C GLU A 177 18.48 -4.90 11.35
N LEU A 178 17.64 -4.09 10.73
CA LEU A 178 16.47 -4.59 10.00
C LEU A 178 16.85 -5.44 8.79
N PHE A 179 17.96 -5.12 8.12
CA PHE A 179 18.45 -5.84 6.94
C PHE A 179 19.06 -7.22 7.26
N LYS A 180 19.43 -7.50 8.51
CA LYS A 180 19.94 -8.82 8.92
C LYS A 180 18.96 -9.97 8.63
N SER A 181 17.66 -9.68 8.56
CA SER A 181 16.61 -10.71 8.45
C SER A 181 15.58 -10.49 7.33
N LYS A 182 15.66 -9.40 6.56
CA LYS A 182 14.61 -9.01 5.60
C LYS A 182 15.17 -8.31 4.37
N SER A 183 14.47 -8.46 3.22
CA SER A 183 14.78 -7.75 1.99
C SER A 183 14.43 -6.25 2.06
N ALA A 184 15.07 -5.43 1.22
CA ALA A 184 14.80 -4.00 1.08
C ALA A 184 13.31 -3.70 0.82
N HIS A 185 12.65 -4.50 -0.01
CA HIS A 185 11.22 -4.36 -0.29
C HIS A 185 10.37 -4.60 0.97
N SER A 186 10.64 -5.67 1.71
CA SER A 186 9.88 -6.01 2.92
C SER A 186 10.05 -4.97 4.03
N ILE A 187 11.26 -4.40 4.16
CA ILE A 187 11.54 -3.36 5.15
C ILE A 187 10.82 -2.07 4.76
N LEU A 188 10.94 -1.64 3.50
CA LEU A 188 10.28 -0.43 3.01
C LEU A 188 8.77 -0.51 3.23
N THR A 189 8.13 -1.60 2.80
CA THR A 189 6.68 -1.81 2.98
C THR A 189 6.28 -1.71 4.45
N LYS A 190 7.07 -2.31 5.35
CA LYS A 190 6.78 -2.24 6.78
C LYS A 190 6.89 -0.81 7.34
N LEU A 191 7.92 -0.07 6.94
CA LEU A 191 8.12 1.31 7.39
C LEU A 191 7.06 2.25 6.83
N GLU A 192 6.71 2.12 5.55
CA GLU A 192 5.62 2.87 4.92
C GLU A 192 4.30 2.66 5.66
N ASN A 193 4.00 1.42 6.04
CA ASN A 193 2.80 1.13 6.82
C ASN A 193 2.83 1.86 8.18
N ILE A 194 3.93 1.77 8.95
CA ILE A 194 4.04 2.40 10.27
C ILE A 194 3.93 3.93 10.19
N VAL A 195 4.59 4.55 9.21
CA VAL A 195 4.50 6.02 9.00
C VAL A 195 3.09 6.42 8.59
N GLY A 196 2.50 5.65 7.66
CA GLY A 196 1.13 5.90 7.18
C GLY A 196 0.11 5.83 8.31
N GLU A 197 0.28 4.91 9.24
CA GLU A 197 -0.59 4.76 10.41
C GLU A 197 -0.53 5.96 11.35
N LYS A 198 0.69 6.39 11.73
CA LYS A 198 0.88 7.59 12.56
C LYS A 198 0.25 8.82 11.91
N ASN A 199 0.36 8.95 10.58
CA ASN A 199 -0.22 10.06 9.84
C ASN A 199 -1.74 9.97 9.82
N ASN A 200 -2.31 8.80 9.59
CA ASN A 200 -3.75 8.58 9.61
C ASN A 200 -4.36 8.92 10.99
N GLU A 201 -3.76 8.45 12.10
CA GLU A 201 -4.20 8.80 13.44
C GLU A 201 -4.19 10.31 13.71
N LYS A 202 -3.13 11.00 13.25
CA LYS A 202 -3.01 12.46 13.40
C LYS A 202 -4.10 13.19 12.63
N ILE A 203 -4.41 12.72 11.40
CA ILE A 203 -5.44 13.32 10.56
C ILE A 203 -6.83 13.09 11.17
N LEU A 204 -7.14 11.87 11.63
CA LEU A 204 -8.43 11.55 12.26
C LEU A 204 -8.74 12.46 13.45
N LYS A 205 -7.74 12.80 14.27
CA LYS A 205 -7.93 13.69 15.41
C LYS A 205 -8.31 15.12 15.00
N ASN A 206 -7.97 15.55 13.79
CA ASN A 206 -8.15 16.91 13.30
C ASN A 206 -9.22 17.03 12.21
N LEU A 207 -9.70 15.91 11.67
CA LEU A 207 -10.66 15.91 10.57
C LEU A 207 -12.09 16.11 11.10
N LYS A 208 -12.74 17.16 10.63
CA LYS A 208 -14.20 17.30 10.77
C LYS A 208 -14.83 16.59 9.58
N LEU A 209 -15.46 15.46 9.81
CA LEU A 209 -16.22 14.74 8.80
C LEU A 209 -17.57 15.43 8.60
N ASN A 210 -17.83 15.90 7.38
CA ASN A 210 -19.13 16.41 7.00
C ASN A 210 -19.95 15.23 6.47
N ASN A 211 -20.98 14.82 7.21
CA ASN A 211 -22.00 13.93 6.68
C ASN A 211 -22.92 14.75 5.78
N HIS A 212 -23.22 14.23 4.61
CA HIS A 212 -24.29 14.72 3.74
C HIS A 212 -25.59 13.99 4.06
N ASP A 213 -26.73 14.65 3.90
CA ASP A 213 -28.02 14.03 4.26
C ASP A 213 -28.29 12.74 3.46
N SER A 214 -27.88 12.71 2.22
CA SER A 214 -28.05 11.56 1.32
C SER A 214 -26.84 10.60 1.29
N PHE A 215 -25.74 10.89 2.02
CA PHE A 215 -24.55 10.05 2.07
C PHE A 215 -23.97 10.01 3.48
N LYS A 216 -24.25 8.93 4.20
CA LYS A 216 -23.87 8.77 5.61
C LYS A 216 -22.93 7.59 5.80
N ILE A 217 -21.85 7.80 6.56
CA ILE A 217 -20.92 6.76 6.99
C ILE A 217 -20.94 6.69 8.51
N TYR A 218 -21.18 5.50 9.04
CA TYR A 218 -21.17 5.23 10.47
C TYR A 218 -19.97 4.35 10.83
N THR A 219 -19.13 4.84 11.74
CA THR A 219 -17.94 4.09 12.19
C THR A 219 -18.33 3.18 13.36
N ARG A 220 -18.71 1.94 13.04
CA ARG A 220 -19.15 0.94 14.04
C ARG A 220 -19.19 -0.48 13.46
N SER A 221 -19.46 -1.46 14.33
CA SER A 221 -19.85 -2.82 13.91
C SER A 221 -21.27 -2.82 13.32
N CYS A 222 -21.54 -3.77 12.43
CA CYS A 222 -22.86 -3.99 11.83
C CYS A 222 -23.70 -5.06 12.58
N GLU A 223 -23.30 -5.45 13.79
CA GLU A 223 -24.02 -6.45 14.60
C GLU A 223 -25.40 -5.97 15.06
N ASP A 224 -25.55 -4.69 15.32
CA ASP A 224 -26.78 -4.04 15.71
C ASP A 224 -26.84 -2.63 15.13
N LEU A 225 -27.82 -2.35 14.30
CA LEU A 225 -28.05 -1.07 13.62
C LEU A 225 -29.38 -0.42 14.04
N SER A 226 -30.05 -0.91 15.10
CA SER A 226 -31.39 -0.49 15.51
C SER A 226 -31.49 0.99 15.90
N ASP A 227 -30.37 1.60 16.34
CA ASP A 227 -30.30 3.02 16.70
C ASP A 227 -30.04 3.96 15.52
N ILE A 228 -29.71 3.44 14.33
CA ILE A 228 -29.36 4.26 13.14
C ILE A 228 -30.15 3.93 11.88
N VAL A 229 -30.74 2.73 11.79
CA VAL A 229 -31.54 2.28 10.64
C VAL A 229 -32.83 1.65 11.12
N GLU A 230 -33.93 2.26 10.76
CA GLU A 230 -35.28 1.75 11.09
C GLU A 230 -35.60 0.48 10.29
N ASP A 231 -36.53 -0.31 10.82
CA ASP A 231 -37.03 -1.52 10.16
C ASP A 231 -37.68 -1.18 8.81
N GLN A 232 -37.43 -2.03 7.83
CA GLN A 232 -38.06 -1.96 6.50
C GLN A 232 -37.93 -0.61 5.77
N THR A 233 -36.74 0.03 5.90
CA THR A 233 -36.43 1.31 5.23
C THR A 233 -35.48 1.18 4.07
N ILE A 234 -34.70 0.09 4.01
CA ILE A 234 -33.67 -0.14 2.99
C ILE A 234 -34.26 -0.87 1.78
N ASN A 235 -33.94 -0.37 0.59
CA ASN A 235 -34.36 -0.98 -0.68
C ASN A 235 -33.32 -1.96 -1.22
N CYS A 236 -32.03 -1.64 -1.04
CA CYS A 236 -30.93 -2.48 -1.51
C CYS A 236 -29.79 -2.52 -0.48
N VAL A 237 -29.35 -3.73 -0.15
CA VAL A 237 -28.06 -3.95 0.51
C VAL A 237 -27.10 -4.48 -0.55
N CYS A 238 -25.95 -3.83 -0.72
CA CYS A 238 -24.92 -4.30 -1.64
C CYS A 238 -23.56 -4.20 -0.96
N SER A 239 -22.94 -5.36 -0.70
CA SER A 239 -21.76 -5.42 0.17
C SER A 239 -20.80 -6.53 -0.21
N SER A 240 -19.51 -6.31 0.07
CA SER A 240 -18.45 -7.31 -0.05
C SER A 240 -17.75 -7.48 1.31
N PRO A 241 -18.00 -8.56 2.03
CA PRO A 241 -17.44 -8.78 3.36
C PRO A 241 -15.93 -9.03 3.31
N PRO A 242 -15.20 -8.79 4.40
CA PRO A 242 -13.85 -9.32 4.56
C PRO A 242 -13.86 -10.84 4.43
N TYR A 243 -13.02 -11.39 3.52
CA TYR A 243 -13.06 -12.83 3.22
C TYR A 243 -12.48 -13.68 4.35
N ALA A 244 -13.07 -14.85 4.57
CA ALA A 244 -12.64 -15.79 5.61
C ALA A 244 -11.18 -16.19 5.45
N GLY A 245 -10.41 -16.20 6.54
CA GLY A 245 -9.00 -16.60 6.53
C GLY A 245 -8.13 -15.74 5.63
N SER A 246 -8.60 -14.56 5.24
CA SER A 246 -7.88 -13.67 4.35
C SER A 246 -6.54 -13.30 4.99
N ILE A 247 -5.48 -13.27 4.17
CA ILE A 247 -4.13 -12.79 4.56
C ILE A 247 -4.17 -11.30 4.96
N ARG A 248 -5.31 -10.64 4.74
CA ARG A 248 -5.56 -9.20 4.94
C ARG A 248 -6.32 -8.96 6.23
N THR A 249 -5.73 -9.37 7.35
CA THR A 249 -6.22 -8.97 8.66
C THR A 249 -5.76 -7.54 8.95
N TYR A 250 -6.70 -6.67 9.19
CA TYR A 250 -6.44 -5.29 9.60
C TYR A 250 -6.37 -5.22 11.13
N SER A 251 -5.47 -4.41 11.67
CA SER A 251 -5.51 -4.00 13.07
C SER A 251 -6.56 -2.89 13.26
N GLU A 252 -6.85 -2.50 14.51
CA GLU A 252 -7.70 -1.34 14.85
C GLU A 252 -7.33 -0.08 14.06
N ASP A 253 -6.05 0.04 13.71
CA ASP A 253 -5.45 1.16 13.00
C ASP A 253 -5.38 0.93 11.47
N GLY A 254 -6.10 -0.05 10.91
CA GLY A 254 -6.07 -0.37 9.48
C GLY A 254 -4.82 -1.15 9.01
N LYS A 255 -4.07 -1.78 9.92
CA LYS A 255 -2.82 -2.49 9.63
C LYS A 255 -3.05 -3.88 9.06
N ASN A 256 -2.32 -4.24 8.01
CA ASN A 256 -2.18 -5.64 7.59
C ASN A 256 -1.39 -6.42 8.65
N VAL A 257 -2.05 -7.21 9.46
CA VAL A 257 -1.41 -8.05 10.46
C VAL A 257 -0.95 -9.34 9.80
N LYS A 258 0.36 -9.59 9.74
CA LYS A 258 0.89 -10.85 9.23
C LYS A 258 0.50 -12.01 10.15
N LYS A 259 0.25 -13.19 9.53
CA LYS A 259 0.07 -14.48 10.22
C LYS A 259 1.11 -14.64 11.35
N GLY A 260 0.67 -14.75 12.61
CA GLY A 260 1.54 -14.92 13.77
C GLY A 260 1.72 -13.68 14.68
N VAL A 261 1.17 -12.51 14.33
CA VAL A 261 1.11 -11.36 15.24
C VAL A 261 -0.14 -11.50 16.13
N LYS A 262 -0.04 -11.12 17.41
CA LYS A 262 -1.18 -11.16 18.35
C LYS A 262 -2.40 -10.49 17.71
N LYS A 263 -3.54 -11.20 17.74
CA LYS A 263 -4.86 -10.69 17.32
C LYS A 263 -5.06 -9.32 17.95
N SER A 264 -5.50 -8.33 17.16
CA SER A 264 -5.97 -7.06 17.70
C SER A 264 -7.16 -7.32 18.64
N ASN A 265 -7.44 -6.40 19.56
CA ASN A 265 -8.60 -6.52 20.43
C ASN A 265 -9.93 -6.37 19.65
N LEU A 266 -9.92 -5.86 18.42
CA LEU A 266 -11.05 -5.87 17.49
C LEU A 266 -11.28 -7.28 16.96
N LYS A 267 -12.48 -7.79 17.19
CA LYS A 267 -12.98 -9.02 16.58
C LYS A 267 -13.38 -8.74 15.12
N GLN A 268 -12.41 -8.53 14.24
CA GLN A 268 -12.65 -8.32 12.82
C GLN A 268 -13.18 -9.60 12.17
N LEU A 269 -14.18 -9.46 11.28
CA LEU A 269 -14.62 -10.54 10.41
C LEU A 269 -13.47 -11.00 9.50
N GLY A 270 -13.36 -12.31 9.27
CA GLY A 270 -12.28 -12.94 8.49
C GLY A 270 -11.06 -13.37 9.33
N GLN A 271 -11.08 -13.16 10.65
CA GLN A 271 -10.05 -13.59 11.61
C GLN A 271 -10.46 -14.79 12.48
N GLU A 272 -11.59 -15.37 12.21
CA GLU A 272 -12.15 -16.51 12.93
C GLU A 272 -11.20 -17.72 12.85
N ASP A 273 -11.20 -18.54 13.88
CA ASP A 273 -10.38 -19.76 13.90
C ASP A 273 -10.96 -20.84 12.97
N THR A 274 -12.28 -20.81 12.74
CA THR A 274 -13.00 -21.76 11.90
C THR A 274 -13.91 -21.06 10.89
N ILE A 275 -14.16 -21.73 9.76
CA ILE A 275 -15.13 -21.25 8.75
C ILE A 275 -16.54 -21.21 9.31
N LYS A 276 -16.87 -22.13 10.23
CA LYS A 276 -18.17 -22.12 10.87
C LYS A 276 -18.40 -20.82 11.65
N GLU A 277 -17.44 -20.40 12.48
CA GLU A 277 -17.54 -19.13 13.22
C GLU A 277 -17.67 -17.92 12.29
N TYR A 278 -16.97 -17.93 11.16
CA TYR A 278 -17.10 -16.88 10.13
C TYR A 278 -18.52 -16.83 9.56
N ILE A 279 -19.07 -18.00 9.18
CA ILE A 279 -20.43 -18.09 8.64
C ILE A 279 -21.46 -17.69 9.68
N ASP A 280 -21.34 -18.16 10.93
CA ASP A 280 -22.24 -17.81 12.02
C ASP A 280 -22.29 -16.27 12.24
N LYS A 281 -21.14 -15.59 12.19
CA LYS A 281 -21.11 -14.12 12.26
C LYS A 281 -21.75 -13.45 11.05
N MET A 282 -21.45 -13.94 9.84
CA MET A 282 -22.08 -13.42 8.64
C MET A 282 -23.60 -13.51 8.70
N VAL A 283 -24.13 -14.62 9.24
CA VAL A 283 -25.58 -14.78 9.46
C VAL A 283 -26.11 -13.69 10.41
N VAL A 284 -25.41 -13.39 11.50
CA VAL A 284 -25.81 -12.31 12.42
C VAL A 284 -25.88 -10.96 11.68
N TYR A 285 -24.88 -10.61 10.91
CA TYR A 285 -24.82 -9.35 10.17
C TYR A 285 -25.90 -9.26 9.08
N VAL A 286 -26.15 -10.36 8.37
CA VAL A 286 -27.21 -10.40 7.34
C VAL A 286 -28.60 -10.36 7.97
N LYS A 287 -28.81 -10.89 9.18
CA LYS A 287 -30.09 -10.73 9.93
C LYS A 287 -30.40 -9.26 10.19
N GLU A 288 -29.43 -8.43 10.53
CA GLU A 288 -29.62 -6.98 10.62
C GLU A 288 -30.02 -6.36 9.27
N CYS A 289 -29.40 -6.83 8.17
CA CYS A 289 -29.84 -6.43 6.83
C CYS A 289 -31.31 -6.82 6.58
N VAL A 290 -31.71 -8.04 6.94
CA VAL A 290 -33.10 -8.52 6.80
C VAL A 290 -34.11 -7.67 7.58
N ARG A 291 -33.78 -7.30 8.83
CA ARG A 291 -34.62 -6.41 9.66
C ARG A 291 -34.87 -5.07 8.96
N THR A 292 -33.80 -4.48 8.40
CA THR A 292 -33.87 -3.15 7.78
C THR A 292 -34.42 -3.18 6.35
N LEU A 293 -34.46 -4.34 5.71
CA LEU A 293 -34.84 -4.49 4.32
C LEU A 293 -36.35 -4.40 4.13
N LYS A 294 -36.80 -3.63 3.14
CA LYS A 294 -38.19 -3.65 2.68
C LYS A 294 -38.57 -5.02 2.11
N THR A 295 -39.82 -5.41 2.16
CA THR A 295 -40.28 -6.68 1.56
C THR A 295 -39.99 -6.78 0.07
N THR A 296 -39.89 -5.63 -0.62
CA THR A 296 -39.54 -5.52 -2.04
C THR A 296 -38.03 -5.37 -2.26
N GLY A 297 -37.24 -5.37 -1.21
CA GLY A 297 -35.82 -5.08 -1.24
C GLY A 297 -34.95 -6.28 -1.65
N SER A 298 -33.70 -6.01 -1.88
CA SER A 298 -32.68 -6.97 -2.35
C SER A 298 -31.41 -6.90 -1.51
N ILE A 299 -30.76 -8.05 -1.30
CA ILE A 299 -29.44 -8.15 -0.68
C ILE A 299 -28.48 -8.77 -1.70
N TRP A 300 -27.41 -8.04 -2.01
CA TRP A 300 -26.32 -8.48 -2.88
C TRP A 300 -25.04 -8.68 -2.07
N ILE A 301 -24.47 -9.88 -2.14
CA ILE A 301 -23.22 -10.21 -1.43
C ILE A 301 -22.20 -10.71 -2.44
N ASN A 302 -21.08 -9.97 -2.58
CA ASN A 302 -19.92 -10.42 -3.33
C ASN A 302 -18.94 -11.13 -2.41
N ILE A 303 -18.59 -12.38 -2.71
CA ILE A 303 -17.72 -13.20 -1.88
C ILE A 303 -16.83 -14.12 -2.71
N MET A 304 -15.57 -14.27 -2.29
CA MET A 304 -14.60 -15.17 -2.90
C MET A 304 -14.34 -16.37 -1.98
N ASP A 305 -14.12 -17.52 -2.59
CA ASP A 305 -13.63 -18.68 -1.86
C ASP A 305 -12.14 -18.54 -1.51
N VAL A 306 -11.72 -19.25 -0.50
CA VAL A 306 -10.33 -19.25 -0.03
C VAL A 306 -9.77 -20.67 0.02
N ARG A 307 -8.46 -20.78 -0.16
CA ARG A 307 -7.74 -22.05 -0.03
C ARG A 307 -6.95 -22.09 1.28
N LYS A 308 -7.00 -23.24 1.93
CA LYS A 308 -6.12 -23.56 3.06
C LYS A 308 -5.50 -24.93 2.85
N GLU A 309 -4.18 -25.01 2.91
CA GLU A 309 -3.44 -26.27 2.72
C GLU A 309 -3.80 -27.01 1.42
N GLY A 310 -4.00 -26.26 0.35
CA GLY A 310 -4.34 -26.80 -0.99
C GLY A 310 -5.83 -27.04 -1.24
N ASN A 311 -6.69 -27.01 -0.22
CA ASN A 311 -8.11 -27.30 -0.33
C ASN A 311 -8.94 -26.01 -0.36
N PHE A 312 -9.98 -25.97 -1.21
CA PHE A 312 -11.03 -24.96 -1.12
C PHE A 312 -11.85 -25.16 0.14
N LEU A 313 -12.22 -24.04 0.78
CA LEU A 313 -13.02 -24.04 1.99
C LEU A 313 -14.52 -23.96 1.72
N ASN A 314 -14.92 -23.74 0.46
CA ASN A 314 -16.30 -23.62 -0.02
C ASN A 314 -17.09 -22.59 0.80
N VAL A 315 -16.47 -21.43 1.05
CA VAL A 315 -17.04 -20.37 1.87
C VAL A 315 -18.29 -19.76 1.23
N PRO A 316 -18.31 -19.47 -0.09
CA PRO A 316 -19.50 -18.94 -0.75
C PRO A 316 -20.71 -19.88 -0.63
N GLU A 317 -20.53 -21.16 -0.89
CA GLU A 317 -21.59 -22.18 -0.86
C GLU A 317 -22.12 -22.38 0.57
N LYS A 318 -21.22 -22.40 1.57
CA LYS A 318 -21.62 -22.50 2.99
C LYS A 318 -22.42 -21.30 3.44
N LEU A 319 -22.01 -20.10 3.01
CA LEU A 319 -22.75 -18.87 3.32
C LEU A 319 -24.13 -18.89 2.65
N LEU A 320 -24.21 -19.26 1.38
CA LEU A 320 -25.46 -19.39 0.64
C LEU A 320 -26.44 -20.28 1.39
N ILE A 321 -26.03 -21.51 1.72
CA ILE A 321 -26.88 -22.50 2.43
C ILE A 321 -27.28 -21.97 3.81
N ALA A 322 -26.37 -21.33 4.54
CA ALA A 322 -26.66 -20.79 5.86
C ALA A 322 -27.74 -19.68 5.81
N LEU A 323 -27.66 -18.81 4.80
CA LEU A 323 -28.65 -17.73 4.62
C LEU A 323 -29.99 -18.23 4.12
N GLU A 324 -30.04 -19.25 3.27
CA GLU A 324 -31.28 -19.93 2.87
C GLU A 324 -31.97 -20.62 4.07
N ASN A 325 -31.18 -21.21 4.96
CA ASN A 325 -31.73 -21.80 6.23
C ASN A 325 -32.30 -20.74 7.17
N GLU A 326 -31.90 -19.47 7.06
CA GLU A 326 -32.51 -18.35 7.79
C GLU A 326 -33.71 -17.73 7.05
N GLY A 327 -34.17 -18.36 5.98
CA GLY A 327 -35.38 -17.98 5.25
C GLY A 327 -35.20 -17.01 4.11
N LEU A 328 -33.96 -16.66 3.73
CA LEU A 328 -33.70 -15.88 2.53
C LEU A 328 -33.88 -16.72 1.28
N ILE A 329 -34.36 -16.10 0.22
CA ILE A 329 -34.52 -16.75 -1.10
C ILE A 329 -33.40 -16.29 -2.01
N THR A 330 -32.67 -17.23 -2.58
CA THR A 330 -31.65 -16.94 -3.60
C THR A 330 -32.35 -16.67 -4.93
N ALA A 331 -32.47 -15.40 -5.30
CA ALA A 331 -33.08 -15.00 -6.57
C ALA A 331 -32.12 -15.18 -7.75
N GLN A 332 -30.82 -14.87 -7.57
CA GLN A 332 -29.82 -15.02 -8.62
C GLN A 332 -28.46 -15.42 -8.06
N LYS A 333 -27.66 -16.11 -8.92
CA LYS A 333 -26.27 -16.45 -8.70
C LYS A 333 -25.47 -15.92 -9.87
N CYS A 334 -24.66 -14.89 -9.62
CA CYS A 334 -23.80 -14.30 -10.63
C CYS A 334 -22.33 -14.58 -10.30
N ILE A 335 -21.47 -14.50 -11.30
CA ILE A 335 -20.03 -14.66 -11.17
C ILE A 335 -19.35 -13.38 -11.66
N TRP A 336 -18.51 -12.82 -10.83
CA TRP A 336 -17.56 -11.81 -11.26
C TRP A 336 -16.29 -12.48 -11.74
N PHE A 337 -16.03 -12.40 -13.04
CA PHE A 337 -14.81 -12.88 -13.67
C PHE A 337 -13.79 -11.74 -13.81
N LYS A 338 -12.58 -11.97 -13.30
CA LYS A 338 -11.48 -11.01 -13.31
C LYS A 338 -10.52 -11.32 -14.46
N ASN A 339 -10.39 -10.41 -15.42
CA ASN A 339 -9.47 -10.58 -16.55
C ASN A 339 -7.99 -10.58 -16.15
N ASN A 340 -7.66 -9.87 -15.06
CA ASN A 340 -6.31 -9.73 -14.54
C ASN A 340 -6.26 -10.08 -13.04
N PRO A 341 -6.51 -11.35 -12.67
CA PRO A 341 -6.50 -11.77 -11.28
C PRO A 341 -5.11 -11.55 -10.67
N PRO A 342 -5.02 -11.33 -9.34
CA PRO A 342 -3.75 -11.29 -8.65
C PRO A 342 -2.98 -12.59 -8.90
N TYR A 343 -1.70 -12.49 -9.27
CA TYR A 343 -0.85 -13.65 -9.50
C TYR A 343 -0.69 -14.46 -8.21
N ASP A 344 -1.08 -15.73 -8.27
CA ASP A 344 -0.81 -16.72 -7.24
C ASP A 344 0.32 -17.65 -7.72
N ASN A 345 1.41 -17.71 -6.94
CA ASN A 345 2.60 -18.50 -7.29
C ASN A 345 2.40 -20.01 -7.14
N ASN A 346 1.20 -20.47 -6.84
CA ASN A 346 0.84 -21.88 -6.87
C ASN A 346 0.75 -22.34 -8.32
N LYS A 347 1.25 -23.55 -8.61
CA LYS A 347 1.19 -24.18 -9.95
C LYS A 347 -0.23 -24.63 -10.34
N LEU A 348 -1.25 -23.81 -10.01
CA LEU A 348 -2.66 -24.08 -10.22
C LEU A 348 -3.28 -22.97 -11.08
N PHE A 349 -4.51 -23.17 -11.53
CA PHE A 349 -5.26 -22.11 -12.19
C PHE A 349 -5.40 -20.89 -11.28
N GLN A 350 -5.27 -19.70 -11.87
CA GLN A 350 -5.38 -18.44 -11.13
C GLN A 350 -6.81 -18.22 -10.63
N PRO A 351 -7.01 -17.71 -9.40
CA PRO A 351 -8.34 -17.44 -8.85
C PRO A 351 -8.95 -16.21 -9.53
N SER A 352 -9.63 -16.40 -10.64
CA SER A 352 -10.16 -15.34 -11.49
C SER A 352 -11.65 -15.05 -11.27
N MET A 353 -12.32 -15.73 -10.36
CA MET A 353 -13.76 -15.54 -10.14
C MET A 353 -14.12 -15.28 -8.69
N GLU A 354 -15.16 -14.48 -8.49
CA GLU A 354 -15.87 -14.29 -7.23
C GLU A 354 -17.37 -14.55 -7.43
N HIS A 355 -18.06 -14.95 -6.36
CA HIS A 355 -19.50 -15.18 -6.38
C HIS A 355 -20.23 -13.90 -5.99
N ILE A 356 -21.32 -13.59 -6.69
CA ILE A 356 -22.26 -12.54 -6.34
C ILE A 356 -23.62 -13.19 -6.16
N TYR A 357 -24.09 -13.22 -4.91
CA TYR A 357 -25.38 -13.79 -4.58
C TYR A 357 -26.42 -12.68 -4.39
N HIS A 358 -27.58 -12.86 -5.02
CA HIS A 358 -28.75 -12.02 -4.87
C HIS A 358 -29.79 -12.74 -4.01
N PHE A 359 -30.07 -12.19 -2.85
CA PHE A 359 -31.07 -12.68 -1.93
C PHE A 359 -32.25 -11.71 -1.83
N VAL A 360 -33.45 -12.27 -1.64
CA VAL A 360 -34.70 -11.52 -1.47
C VAL A 360 -35.53 -12.14 -0.36
N LEU A 361 -36.48 -11.37 0.20
CA LEU A 361 -37.42 -11.87 1.19
C LEU A 361 -38.66 -12.56 0.58
N ASP A 362 -39.06 -12.13 -0.61
CA ASP A 362 -40.23 -12.64 -1.33
C ASP A 362 -39.93 -12.67 -2.83
N ALA A 363 -39.86 -13.86 -3.41
CA ALA A 363 -39.51 -14.06 -4.83
C ALA A 363 -40.53 -13.44 -5.82
N LYS A 364 -41.72 -13.07 -5.34
CA LYS A 364 -42.80 -12.47 -6.17
C LYS A 364 -42.92 -10.96 -6.00
N LYS A 365 -42.28 -10.39 -5.00
CA LYS A 365 -42.46 -8.98 -4.65
C LYS A 365 -41.21 -8.14 -4.76
N TYR A 366 -40.02 -8.76 -4.84
CA TYR A 366 -38.79 -7.97 -4.94
C TYR A 366 -38.81 -7.10 -6.20
N LYS A 367 -38.23 -5.89 -6.07
CA LYS A 367 -38.13 -4.96 -7.16
C LYS A 367 -37.03 -5.43 -8.11
N TRP A 368 -37.35 -5.54 -9.38
CA TRP A 368 -36.42 -5.80 -10.46
C TRP A 368 -36.65 -4.77 -11.57
N ILE A 369 -35.59 -4.09 -12.03
CA ILE A 369 -35.63 -3.05 -13.04
C ILE A 369 -34.93 -3.59 -14.29
N ASP A 370 -35.70 -3.73 -15.35
CA ASP A 370 -35.20 -4.08 -16.65
C ASP A 370 -34.71 -2.81 -17.40
N ASN A 371 -33.77 -2.98 -18.31
CA ASN A 371 -33.32 -1.94 -19.26
C ASN A 371 -32.79 -0.65 -18.59
N TRP A 372 -32.11 -0.79 -17.44
CA TRP A 372 -31.49 0.34 -16.76
C TRP A 372 -30.17 0.79 -17.40
N PHE A 373 -29.64 0.02 -18.32
CA PHE A 373 -28.30 0.22 -18.89
C PHE A 373 -28.38 0.97 -20.22
N ASP A 374 -27.64 2.09 -20.31
CA ASP A 374 -27.41 2.85 -21.54
C ASP A 374 -25.89 2.91 -21.81
N GLU A 375 -25.43 2.37 -22.96
CA GLU A 375 -24.02 2.44 -23.35
C GLU A 375 -23.50 3.88 -23.57
N SER A 376 -24.41 4.85 -23.77
CA SER A 376 -24.05 6.25 -23.91
C SER A 376 -23.67 6.91 -22.59
N ASP A 377 -24.00 6.31 -21.45
CA ASP A 377 -23.73 6.91 -20.14
C ASP A 377 -22.23 6.83 -19.78
N ASP A 378 -21.61 8.00 -19.70
CA ASP A 378 -20.19 8.20 -19.35
C ASP A 378 -19.95 8.28 -17.83
N PHE A 379 -20.96 7.94 -17.05
CA PHE A 379 -20.96 8.05 -15.60
C PHE A 379 -19.78 7.31 -14.93
N LEU A 380 -19.52 6.07 -15.32
CA LEU A 380 -18.40 5.31 -14.77
C LEU A 380 -17.02 5.87 -15.12
N GLY A 381 -16.88 6.43 -16.31
CA GLY A 381 -15.65 7.11 -16.73
C GLY A 381 -15.33 8.28 -15.80
N ARG A 382 -16.33 9.09 -15.49
CA ARG A 382 -16.20 10.25 -14.58
C ARG A 382 -15.80 9.84 -13.17
N ILE A 383 -16.43 8.82 -12.61
CA ILE A 383 -16.10 8.31 -11.27
C ILE A 383 -14.69 7.71 -11.21
N THR A 384 -14.30 6.95 -12.24
CA THR A 384 -13.06 6.18 -12.23
C THR A 384 -11.84 7.04 -12.52
N TYR A 385 -11.92 7.94 -13.48
CA TYR A 385 -10.76 8.69 -14.01
C TYR A 385 -10.76 10.18 -13.67
N GLY A 386 -11.89 10.72 -13.24
CA GLY A 386 -12.06 12.16 -13.03
C GLY A 386 -11.91 12.99 -14.32
N ASP A 387 -12.00 12.35 -15.49
CA ASP A 387 -11.77 12.94 -16.80
C ASP A 387 -12.99 12.67 -17.68
N LYS A 388 -13.68 13.75 -18.08
CA LYS A 388 -14.90 13.70 -18.90
C LYS A 388 -14.65 13.13 -20.31
N GLU A 389 -13.40 13.11 -20.77
CA GLU A 389 -13.04 12.63 -22.11
C GLU A 389 -12.70 11.12 -22.15
N LYS A 390 -12.43 10.50 -20.99
CA LYS A 390 -12.10 9.07 -20.91
C LYS A 390 -13.34 8.22 -20.69
N LYS A 391 -13.97 7.86 -21.78
CA LYS A 391 -15.09 6.91 -21.77
C LYS A 391 -14.60 5.50 -21.39
N ARG A 392 -15.17 4.93 -20.34
CA ARG A 392 -15.01 3.52 -20.03
C ARG A 392 -16.07 2.74 -20.78
N LYS A 393 -15.67 2.04 -21.84
CA LYS A 393 -16.58 1.12 -22.51
C LYS A 393 -16.78 -0.12 -21.61
N PHE A 394 -18.00 -0.47 -21.34
CA PHE A 394 -18.36 -1.79 -20.81
C PHE A 394 -18.01 -2.84 -21.84
N ARG A 395 -16.77 -3.32 -21.87
CA ARG A 395 -16.31 -4.19 -22.94
C ARG A 395 -16.83 -5.62 -22.84
N ASN A 396 -17.35 -6.02 -21.68
CA ASN A 396 -17.51 -7.44 -21.40
C ASN A 396 -18.79 -7.79 -20.65
N VAL A 397 -19.78 -6.94 -20.70
CA VAL A 397 -21.12 -7.32 -20.28
C VAL A 397 -21.83 -7.87 -21.52
N PHE A 398 -22.09 -9.20 -21.53
CA PHE A 398 -22.80 -9.82 -22.62
C PHE A 398 -24.28 -9.49 -22.52
N PHE A 399 -24.74 -8.61 -23.41
CA PHE A 399 -26.15 -8.27 -23.55
C PHE A 399 -26.86 -9.29 -24.42
N TYR A 400 -27.99 -9.81 -23.94
CA TYR A 400 -28.91 -10.56 -24.75
C TYR A 400 -30.16 -9.74 -24.95
N PRO A 401 -30.56 -9.46 -26.20
CA PRO A 401 -31.82 -8.78 -26.50
C PRO A 401 -33.01 -9.59 -25.97
N THR A 402 -33.95 -8.90 -25.35
CA THR A 402 -35.14 -9.49 -24.73
C THR A 402 -36.14 -10.04 -25.76
N ASN A 403 -36.09 -9.59 -27.01
CA ASN A 403 -37.00 -9.99 -28.06
C ASN A 403 -36.28 -10.43 -29.35
N LYS A 404 -36.76 -11.47 -30.01
CA LYS A 404 -36.19 -11.97 -31.26
C LYS A 404 -36.23 -10.92 -32.39
N ASP A 405 -37.26 -10.06 -32.39
CA ASP A 405 -37.48 -9.07 -33.44
C ASP A 405 -36.67 -7.79 -33.18
N GLU A 406 -36.28 -7.51 -31.93
CA GLU A 406 -35.45 -6.37 -31.53
C GLU A 406 -33.95 -6.62 -31.69
N ARG A 407 -33.54 -7.86 -32.03
CA ARG A 407 -32.11 -8.21 -32.22
C ARG A 407 -31.42 -7.47 -33.35
N ASN A 408 -32.18 -6.91 -34.27
CA ASN A 408 -31.66 -6.20 -35.45
C ASN A 408 -31.64 -4.66 -35.28
N ASP A 409 -32.27 -4.12 -34.24
CA ASP A 409 -32.47 -2.66 -34.07
C ASP A 409 -31.88 -2.12 -32.74
N ILE A 410 -30.89 -2.83 -32.11
CA ILE A 410 -30.45 -2.44 -30.79
C ILE A 410 -29.34 -1.44 -30.83
N ASP A 411 -29.69 -0.21 -30.51
CA ASP A 411 -28.76 0.77 -29.93
C ASP A 411 -28.61 0.51 -28.42
N GLY A 412 -27.86 -0.54 -28.08
CA GLY A 412 -27.23 -0.67 -26.76
C GLY A 412 -28.06 -1.14 -25.55
N ALA A 413 -29.39 -1.32 -25.63
CA ALA A 413 -30.19 -1.81 -24.50
C ALA A 413 -30.34 -3.33 -24.49
N GLY A 414 -29.90 -4.02 -23.45
CA GLY A 414 -29.98 -5.48 -23.37
C GLY A 414 -29.94 -6.01 -21.94
N MET A 415 -30.30 -7.31 -21.76
CA MET A 415 -30.19 -7.99 -20.46
C MET A 415 -28.74 -8.30 -20.11
N VAL A 416 -28.36 -8.01 -18.90
CA VAL A 416 -27.02 -8.36 -18.36
C VAL A 416 -26.93 -9.86 -18.10
N ASN A 417 -25.85 -10.49 -18.54
CA ASN A 417 -25.59 -11.90 -18.26
C ASN A 417 -25.20 -12.09 -16.78
N SER A 418 -25.43 -13.28 -16.25
CA SER A 418 -24.98 -13.66 -14.90
C SER A 418 -23.46 -13.77 -14.74
N MET A 419 -22.69 -13.68 -15.81
CA MET A 419 -21.22 -13.58 -15.78
C MET A 419 -20.80 -12.15 -16.07
N LEU A 420 -20.24 -11.50 -15.06
CA LEU A 420 -19.77 -10.11 -15.11
C LEU A 420 -18.25 -10.10 -15.26
N GLU A 421 -17.76 -9.63 -16.38
CA GLU A 421 -16.33 -9.64 -16.70
C GLU A 421 -15.76 -8.23 -16.58
N THR A 422 -14.87 -8.02 -15.59
CA THR A 422 -14.20 -6.72 -15.40
C THR A 422 -12.71 -6.86 -15.10
N ASN A 423 -11.96 -5.76 -15.20
CA ASN A 423 -10.58 -5.70 -14.77
C ASN A 423 -10.51 -5.33 -13.28
N VAL A 424 -9.49 -5.85 -12.58
CA VAL A 424 -9.18 -5.37 -11.23
C VAL A 424 -8.77 -3.90 -11.30
N ILE A 425 -9.35 -3.07 -10.44
CA ILE A 425 -9.14 -1.61 -10.43
C ILE A 425 -7.68 -1.23 -10.21
N ASN A 426 -7.22 -0.27 -11.00
CA ASN A 426 -5.97 0.43 -10.74
C ASN A 426 -6.22 1.58 -9.74
N ASN A 427 -5.80 1.38 -8.49
CA ASN A 427 -5.99 2.33 -7.38
C ASN A 427 -5.06 3.55 -7.42
N SER A 428 -4.32 3.79 -8.50
CA SER A 428 -3.30 4.84 -8.55
C SER A 428 -3.87 6.25 -8.36
N TYR A 429 -5.07 6.50 -8.89
CA TYR A 429 -5.75 7.78 -8.69
C TYR A 429 -6.17 7.99 -7.24
N LEU A 430 -6.90 7.03 -6.66
CA LEU A 430 -7.36 7.09 -5.28
C LEU A 430 -6.20 7.19 -4.28
N LYS A 431 -5.13 6.46 -4.55
CA LYS A 431 -3.89 6.56 -3.76
C LYS A 431 -3.34 7.99 -3.78
N LYS A 432 -3.22 8.62 -4.94
CA LYS A 432 -2.75 10.01 -5.07
C LYS A 432 -3.67 11.01 -4.38
N LEU A 433 -4.98 10.83 -4.51
CA LEU A 433 -5.98 11.66 -3.84
C LEU A 433 -5.79 11.61 -2.32
N LEU A 434 -5.78 10.43 -1.74
CA LEU A 434 -5.64 10.23 -0.30
C LEU A 434 -4.28 10.71 0.21
N GLU A 435 -3.19 10.44 -0.51
CA GLU A 435 -1.86 10.95 -0.19
C GLU A 435 -1.81 12.49 -0.21
N SER A 436 -2.52 13.16 -1.14
CA SER A 436 -2.61 14.63 -1.19
C SER A 436 -3.32 15.24 0.02
N LYS A 437 -4.17 14.47 0.68
CA LYS A 437 -4.85 14.82 1.94
C LYS A 437 -4.12 14.29 3.18
N GLY A 438 -2.93 13.71 2.97
CA GLY A 438 -2.08 13.17 4.03
C GLY A 438 -2.42 11.75 4.48
N PHE A 439 -3.47 11.13 3.94
CA PHE A 439 -3.80 9.75 4.24
C PHE A 439 -2.88 8.77 3.52
N TYR A 440 -2.59 7.67 4.17
CA TYR A 440 -1.94 6.52 3.54
C TYR A 440 -2.99 5.46 3.20
N LEU A 441 -3.12 5.15 1.90
CA LEU A 441 -4.04 4.11 1.45
C LEU A 441 -3.46 2.72 1.74
N GLN A 442 -4.08 1.99 2.64
CA GLN A 442 -3.74 0.60 2.97
C GLN A 442 -4.66 -0.43 2.30
N HIS A 443 -5.79 0.01 1.77
CA HIS A 443 -6.79 -0.85 1.15
C HIS A 443 -6.34 -1.30 -0.23
N ASN A 444 -5.97 -2.57 -0.35
CA ASN A 444 -5.42 -3.15 -1.58
C ASN A 444 -6.46 -3.86 -2.45
N ALA A 445 -7.72 -3.96 -2.02
CA ALA A 445 -8.79 -4.65 -2.73
C ALA A 445 -10.05 -3.78 -2.73
N LEU A 446 -10.10 -2.87 -3.67
CA LEU A 446 -11.34 -2.16 -3.94
C LEU A 446 -12.29 -3.06 -4.73
N PHE A 447 -13.54 -2.93 -4.39
CA PHE A 447 -14.68 -3.42 -5.14
C PHE A 447 -14.71 -2.69 -6.49
N ASP A 448 -14.85 -3.40 -7.60
CA ASP A 448 -15.00 -2.74 -8.90
C ASP A 448 -16.33 -1.99 -8.94
N LEU A 449 -16.31 -0.76 -9.49
CA LEU A 449 -17.50 0.09 -9.57
C LEU A 449 -18.64 -0.55 -10.38
N GLU A 450 -18.31 -1.35 -11.39
CA GLU A 450 -19.30 -2.02 -12.25
C GLU A 450 -20.13 -3.03 -11.47
N ILE A 451 -19.56 -3.70 -10.48
CA ILE A 451 -20.27 -4.71 -9.69
C ILE A 451 -21.39 -4.09 -8.84
N PRO A 452 -21.13 -3.13 -7.93
CA PRO A 452 -22.21 -2.50 -7.18
C PRO A 452 -23.15 -1.69 -8.07
N MET A 453 -22.68 -1.16 -9.22
CA MET A 453 -23.55 -0.48 -10.17
C MET A 453 -24.64 -1.42 -10.69
N ILE A 454 -24.27 -2.59 -11.19
CA ILE A 454 -25.24 -3.58 -11.68
C ILE A 454 -26.21 -3.97 -10.56
N CYS A 455 -25.70 -4.26 -9.37
CA CYS A 455 -26.52 -4.66 -8.22
C CYS A 455 -27.51 -3.58 -7.81
N VAL A 456 -27.05 -2.33 -7.70
CA VAL A 456 -27.87 -1.19 -7.25
C VAL A 456 -28.91 -0.84 -8.31
N LEU A 457 -28.49 -0.63 -9.59
CA LEU A 457 -29.41 -0.19 -10.63
C LEU A 457 -30.48 -1.22 -11.00
N SER A 458 -30.19 -2.50 -10.87
CA SER A 458 -31.17 -3.56 -11.10
C SER A 458 -32.29 -3.61 -10.06
N THR A 459 -32.10 -2.98 -8.87
CA THR A 459 -32.99 -3.17 -7.74
C THR A 459 -33.40 -1.88 -7.03
N THR A 460 -32.94 -0.71 -7.51
CA THR A 460 -33.30 0.60 -6.93
C THR A 460 -33.70 1.63 -7.97
N GLU A 461 -34.54 2.56 -7.58
CA GLU A 461 -34.91 3.77 -8.31
C GLU A 461 -34.47 5.02 -7.53
N LYS A 462 -34.52 6.18 -8.19
CA LYS A 462 -34.27 7.49 -7.57
C LYS A 462 -35.06 7.65 -6.26
N GLY A 463 -34.36 8.09 -5.20
CA GLY A 463 -34.92 8.28 -3.87
C GLY A 463 -34.91 7.03 -2.97
N ASP A 464 -34.60 5.85 -3.51
CA ASP A 464 -34.45 4.62 -2.74
C ASP A 464 -33.22 4.69 -1.81
N SER A 465 -33.19 3.82 -0.80
CA SER A 465 -32.09 3.74 0.18
C SER A 465 -31.23 2.51 -0.06
N VAL A 466 -29.92 2.72 -0.18
CA VAL A 466 -28.90 1.69 -0.35
C VAL A 466 -28.04 1.62 0.90
N MET A 467 -27.77 0.40 1.39
CA MET A 467 -26.90 0.16 2.54
C MET A 467 -25.73 -0.76 2.16
N ASP A 468 -24.54 -0.46 2.71
CA ASP A 468 -23.36 -1.31 2.62
C ASP A 468 -22.80 -1.53 4.04
N ILE A 469 -22.89 -2.76 4.53
CA ILE A 469 -22.48 -3.11 5.91
C ILE A 469 -20.97 -3.36 6.05
N PHE A 470 -20.21 -3.35 4.95
CA PHE A 470 -18.77 -3.41 4.91
C PHE A 470 -18.23 -2.35 3.95
N SER A 471 -18.62 -1.11 4.20
CA SER A 471 -18.50 0.03 3.28
C SER A 471 -17.09 0.31 2.77
N GLY A 472 -16.06 0.03 3.57
CA GLY A 472 -14.66 0.28 3.19
C GLY A 472 -14.45 1.72 2.73
N LEU A 473 -14.15 1.89 1.45
CA LEU A 473 -13.97 3.20 0.80
C LEU A 473 -15.23 3.67 0.05
N ALA A 474 -16.40 3.16 0.43
CA ALA A 474 -17.73 3.52 -0.04
C ALA A 474 -17.91 3.45 -1.57
N THR A 475 -17.41 2.39 -2.22
CA THR A 475 -17.60 2.20 -3.66
C THR A 475 -19.09 2.10 -4.01
N THR A 476 -19.85 1.29 -3.26
CA THR A 476 -21.32 1.20 -3.38
C THR A 476 -21.98 2.55 -3.16
N GLY A 477 -21.46 3.35 -2.23
CA GLY A 477 -22.01 4.67 -1.88
C GLY A 477 -21.91 5.68 -3.01
N LEU A 478 -20.78 5.70 -3.73
CA LEU A 478 -20.64 6.59 -4.91
C LEU A 478 -21.65 6.24 -5.99
N ILE A 479 -21.87 4.95 -6.24
CA ILE A 479 -22.88 4.48 -7.20
C ILE A 479 -24.28 4.84 -6.75
N ALA A 480 -24.63 4.59 -5.50
CA ALA A 480 -25.95 4.92 -4.95
C ALA A 480 -26.24 6.41 -5.08
N TYR A 481 -25.32 7.26 -4.63
CA TYR A 481 -25.49 8.71 -4.70
C TYR A 481 -25.62 9.24 -6.13
N ALA A 482 -24.79 8.72 -7.03
CA ALA A 482 -24.85 9.10 -8.43
C ALA A 482 -26.15 8.73 -9.13
N ASN A 483 -26.85 7.70 -8.65
CA ASN A 483 -28.18 7.29 -9.09
C ASN A 483 -29.31 7.90 -8.25
N GLU A 484 -29.01 9.01 -7.57
CA GLU A 484 -29.97 9.76 -6.77
C GLU A 484 -30.63 8.91 -5.66
N CYS A 485 -29.91 7.89 -5.16
CA CYS A 485 -30.30 7.10 -3.99
C CYS A 485 -29.64 7.64 -2.72
N LYS A 486 -30.28 7.44 -1.58
CA LYS A 486 -29.66 7.66 -0.27
C LYS A 486 -28.72 6.52 0.06
N TYR A 487 -27.59 6.83 0.68
CA TYR A 487 -26.58 5.85 1.05
C TYR A 487 -26.31 5.81 2.56
N ILE A 488 -26.22 4.60 3.10
CA ILE A 488 -25.80 4.33 4.47
C ILE A 488 -24.64 3.31 4.42
N GLY A 489 -23.44 3.74 4.77
CA GLY A 489 -22.28 2.89 4.88
C GLY A 489 -21.94 2.60 6.34
N ILE A 490 -21.69 1.34 6.66
CA ILE A 490 -21.19 0.90 7.95
C ILE A 490 -19.75 0.43 7.78
N GLU A 491 -18.83 1.02 8.53
CA GLU A 491 -17.41 0.72 8.46
C GLU A 491 -16.80 0.71 9.86
N GLN A 492 -16.18 -0.39 10.24
CA GLN A 492 -15.58 -0.52 11.57
C GLN A 492 -14.33 0.33 11.74
N SER A 493 -13.58 0.56 10.66
CA SER A 493 -12.36 1.37 10.68
C SER A 493 -12.68 2.86 10.52
N GLY A 494 -12.39 3.68 11.54
CA GLY A 494 -12.51 5.13 11.44
C GLY A 494 -11.64 5.74 10.33
N VAL A 495 -10.50 5.11 10.03
CA VAL A 495 -9.62 5.53 8.92
C VAL A 495 -10.31 5.36 7.57
N TYR A 496 -10.94 4.20 7.32
CA TYR A 496 -11.64 3.96 6.07
C TYR A 496 -12.89 4.83 5.95
N GLY A 497 -13.63 5.02 7.05
CA GLY A 497 -14.74 5.96 7.09
C GLY A 497 -14.33 7.38 6.70
N ALA A 498 -13.21 7.87 7.23
CA ALA A 498 -12.67 9.18 6.85
C ALA A 498 -12.21 9.24 5.40
N GLN A 499 -11.52 8.20 4.92
CA GLN A 499 -11.06 8.11 3.54
C GLN A 499 -12.22 8.04 2.54
N SER A 500 -13.34 7.39 2.92
CA SER A 500 -14.54 7.33 2.09
C SER A 500 -15.21 8.70 1.94
N ILE A 501 -15.24 9.52 2.98
CA ILE A 501 -15.74 10.90 2.90
C ILE A 501 -14.85 11.76 2.00
N VAL A 502 -13.52 11.68 2.14
CA VAL A 502 -12.59 12.39 1.24
C VAL A 502 -12.80 11.99 -0.22
N ARG A 503 -13.02 10.70 -0.48
CA ARG A 503 -13.32 10.19 -1.82
C ARG A 503 -14.65 10.73 -2.35
N PHE A 504 -15.65 10.81 -1.50
CA PHE A 504 -16.96 11.34 -1.84
C PHE A 504 -16.92 12.85 -2.13
N GLU A 505 -16.22 13.64 -1.30
CA GLU A 505 -16.02 15.07 -1.56
C GLU A 505 -15.30 15.33 -2.89
N ASP A 506 -14.26 14.55 -3.22
CA ASP A 506 -13.59 14.62 -4.51
C ASP A 506 -14.52 14.26 -5.68
N PHE A 507 -15.36 13.25 -5.48
CA PHE A 507 -16.40 12.88 -6.45
C PHE A 507 -17.37 14.03 -6.71
N LEU A 508 -17.88 14.72 -5.69
CA LEU A 508 -18.75 15.87 -5.82
C LEU A 508 -18.08 17.05 -6.56
N LEU A 509 -16.81 17.33 -6.23
CA LEU A 509 -16.05 18.38 -6.90
C LEU A 509 -15.90 18.15 -8.42
N LYS A 510 -15.86 16.90 -8.84
CA LYS A 510 -15.70 16.50 -10.25
C LYS A 510 -17.03 16.38 -11.00
N ASN A 511 -18.12 16.23 -10.28
CA ASN A 511 -19.45 16.02 -10.82
C ASN A 511 -20.45 17.02 -10.20
N PRO A 512 -20.26 18.34 -10.43
CA PRO A 512 -21.09 19.37 -9.79
C PRO A 512 -22.57 19.30 -10.22
N GLU A 513 -22.87 18.65 -11.35
CA GLU A 513 -24.23 18.41 -11.82
C GLU A 513 -25.02 17.43 -10.98
N ILE A 514 -24.35 16.59 -10.19
CA ILE A 514 -24.96 15.56 -9.33
C ILE A 514 -25.33 16.13 -7.93
N ILE A 515 -24.86 17.32 -7.58
CA ILE A 515 -25.08 17.96 -6.25
C ILE A 515 -26.56 18.28 -5.94
N ARG A 516 -27.49 17.94 -6.80
CA ARG A 516 -28.90 18.37 -6.71
C ARG A 516 -29.76 17.63 -5.68
N LEU A 517 -29.21 16.63 -4.96
CA LEU A 517 -30.01 15.82 -4.04
C LEU A 517 -30.17 16.39 -2.62
N ASP A 518 -29.36 17.36 -2.24
CA ASP A 518 -29.34 17.93 -0.88
C ASP A 518 -29.97 19.33 -0.79
N ASN A 519 -30.66 19.80 -1.84
CA ASN A 519 -31.40 21.08 -1.85
C ASN A 519 -32.91 20.90 -1.82
#